data_37466ccd1ab25329e67ee492474a6909
#
_entry.id   37466ccd1ab25329e67ee492474a6909
#
_cell.length_a   1.000
_cell.length_b   1.000
_cell.length_c   1.000
_cell.angle_alpha   90.00
_cell.angle_beta   90.00
_cell.angle_gamma   90.00
#
_symmetry.space_group_name_H-M   'P 1'
#
loop_
_entity.id
_entity.type
_entity.pdbx_description
1 polymer ?
#
loop_
_entity_poly.entity_id
_entity_poly.type
_entity_poly.pdbx_seq_one_letter_code
_entity_poly.pdbx_strand_id
1 'polypeptide(L)'
;MKKKLIQTIVLLALIAFLLIPGINPFLNEAAKASVAAQVQDTFGGLLGGTGMLTPARLICAAAVILIVWLLCSLAIWLLSWFVTKNRNSRSMVGLFVSLIKFLGFIVGGVWALGILGVNLAGIFASLGIASLIIGFGAQSLIEDAVTGIFIIIEGQYHVGDIIVLDGFRGTVTKIGIRTTCIQDGAGNVKIVNNSDIRNMQNRSKHTSLAVCDLCISYDADIRYVEKVLKDTFPKIHTKYSDLFLTAPRYLGVETLGDSSVVLRIVADVTEENFFVGYRTLNREMKLMCDEHGIEIPFNQLVIHQAQS
;
A
#
# COMPACT_ATOMS: atom_id res chain seq x y z
N MET A 1 24.35 4.99 25.86
CA MET A 1 23.53 3.76 25.77
C MET A 1 23.84 2.75 26.87
N LYS A 2 25.10 2.35 27.09
CA LYS A 2 25.49 1.38 28.13
C LYS A 2 25.06 1.77 29.58
N LYS A 3 25.13 3.06 29.97
CA LYS A 3 24.69 3.52 31.31
C LYS A 3 23.18 3.29 31.57
N LYS A 4 22.31 3.54 30.57
CA LYS A 4 20.86 3.31 30.72
C LYS A 4 20.52 1.82 30.83
N LEU A 5 21.22 0.95 30.06
CA LEU A 5 21.03 -0.50 30.13
C LEU A 5 21.42 -1.02 31.54
N ILE A 6 22.56 -0.58 32.07
CA ILE A 6 23.03 -0.95 33.42
C ILE A 6 22.03 -0.47 34.47
N GLN A 7 21.50 0.74 34.37
CA GLN A 7 20.45 1.25 35.25
C GLN A 7 19.19 0.40 35.20
N THR A 8 18.75 -0.02 33.99
CA THR A 8 17.59 -0.88 33.80
C THR A 8 17.78 -2.27 34.40
N ILE A 9 18.94 -2.86 34.22
CA ILE A 9 19.28 -4.18 34.81
C ILE A 9 19.38 -4.11 36.33
N VAL A 10 20.01 -3.07 36.89
CA VAL A 10 20.12 -2.87 38.34
C VAL A 10 18.73 -2.66 38.95
N LEU A 11 17.86 -1.91 38.25
CA LEU A 11 16.51 -1.66 38.73
C LEU A 11 15.64 -2.94 38.65
N LEU A 12 15.79 -3.77 37.60
CA LEU A 12 15.17 -5.10 37.50
C LEU A 12 15.63 -6.03 38.62
N ALA A 13 16.91 -6.05 38.93
CA ALA A 13 17.46 -6.82 40.03
C ALA A 13 16.91 -6.34 41.38
N LEU A 14 16.75 -5.03 41.55
CA LEU A 14 16.23 -4.43 42.78
C LEU A 14 14.72 -4.74 42.96
N ILE A 15 13.96 -4.79 41.87
CA ILE A 15 12.54 -5.19 41.88
C ILE A 15 12.40 -6.68 42.16
N ALA A 16 13.20 -7.52 41.52
CA ALA A 16 13.21 -8.95 41.79
C ALA A 16 13.57 -9.21 43.28
N PHE A 17 14.52 -8.46 43.79
CA PHE A 17 14.90 -8.51 45.21
C PHE A 17 13.79 -8.08 46.15
N LEU A 18 12.99 -7.06 45.77
CA LEU A 18 11.85 -6.58 46.56
C LEU A 18 10.60 -7.50 46.46
N LEU A 19 10.38 -8.11 45.28
CA LEU A 19 9.16 -8.90 45.02
C LEU A 19 9.30 -10.40 45.35
N ILE A 20 10.52 -10.94 45.41
CA ILE A 20 10.71 -12.35 45.76
C ILE A 20 10.84 -12.47 47.28
N PRO A 21 9.81 -12.96 48.00
CA PRO A 21 9.80 -13.00 49.46
C PRO A 21 10.95 -13.82 50.06
N GLY A 22 11.50 -14.80 49.30
CA GLY A 22 12.61 -15.65 49.72
C GLY A 22 14.00 -15.00 49.69
N ILE A 23 14.16 -13.86 49.00
CA ILE A 23 15.47 -13.23 48.78
C ILE A 23 15.64 -11.97 49.63
N ASN A 24 14.57 -11.41 50.18
CA ASN A 24 14.61 -10.16 50.94
C ASN A 24 14.86 -10.42 52.45
N PRO A 25 16.08 -10.13 52.95
CA PRO A 25 16.42 -10.38 54.36
C PRO A 25 15.79 -9.39 55.34
N PHE A 26 15.18 -8.29 54.84
CA PHE A 26 14.60 -7.25 55.68
C PHE A 26 13.12 -7.47 55.97
N LEU A 27 12.48 -8.48 55.36
CA LEU A 27 11.09 -8.82 55.59
C LEU A 27 10.98 -9.93 56.66
N ASN A 28 10.18 -9.67 57.71
CA ASN A 28 9.85 -10.66 58.69
C ASN A 28 8.97 -11.76 58.06
N GLU A 29 8.98 -13.00 58.56
CA GLU A 29 8.26 -14.16 58.01
C GLU A 29 6.76 -13.88 57.83
N ALA A 30 6.14 -13.15 58.75
CA ALA A 30 4.75 -12.70 58.65
C ALA A 30 4.53 -11.71 57.47
N ALA A 31 5.47 -10.83 57.21
CA ALA A 31 5.42 -9.89 56.07
C ALA A 31 5.69 -10.59 54.74
N LYS A 32 6.57 -11.61 54.70
CA LYS A 32 6.78 -12.45 53.51
C LYS A 32 5.52 -13.23 53.15
N ALA A 33 4.84 -13.81 54.11
CA ALA A 33 3.58 -14.54 53.91
C ALA A 33 2.46 -13.61 53.41
N SER A 34 2.37 -12.40 53.97
CA SER A 34 1.36 -11.41 53.55
C SER A 34 1.60 -10.89 52.14
N VAL A 35 2.87 -10.64 51.74
CA VAL A 35 3.25 -10.23 50.37
C VAL A 35 3.01 -11.38 49.39
N ALA A 36 3.34 -12.62 49.73
CA ALA A 36 3.10 -13.78 48.87
C ALA A 36 1.61 -14.04 48.67
N ALA A 37 0.81 -13.98 49.74
CA ALA A 37 -0.65 -14.10 49.66
C ALA A 37 -1.25 -12.97 48.80
N GLN A 38 -0.76 -11.77 48.95
CA GLN A 38 -1.26 -10.60 48.20
C GLN A 38 -0.85 -10.59 46.72
N VAL A 39 0.32 -11.11 46.38
CA VAL A 39 0.73 -11.37 45.00
C VAL A 39 -0.20 -12.40 44.38
N GLN A 40 -0.48 -13.51 45.12
CA GLN A 40 -1.38 -14.55 44.61
C GLN A 40 -2.85 -14.09 44.51
N ASP A 41 -3.32 -13.24 45.42
CA ASP A 41 -4.65 -12.61 45.37
C ASP A 41 -4.77 -11.57 44.27
N THR A 42 -3.66 -10.85 43.96
CA THR A 42 -3.60 -9.84 42.91
C THR A 42 -3.67 -10.47 41.53
N PHE A 43 -3.04 -11.62 41.31
CA PHE A 43 -3.16 -12.40 40.06
C PHE A 43 -4.49 -13.16 39.96
N GLY A 44 -5.12 -13.54 41.09
CA GLY A 44 -6.40 -14.21 41.12
C GLY A 44 -7.63 -13.28 41.19
N GLY A 45 -7.44 -12.04 41.63
CA GLY A 45 -8.52 -11.11 42.00
C GLY A 45 -8.62 -9.86 41.13
N LEU A 46 -8.35 -9.94 39.80
CA LEU A 46 -8.43 -8.82 38.86
C LEU A 46 -9.83 -8.17 38.74
N LEU A 47 -10.82 -8.65 39.44
CA LEU A 47 -12.24 -8.30 39.26
C LEU A 47 -13.01 -7.89 40.53
N GLY A 48 -12.36 -7.51 41.61
CA GLY A 48 -13.14 -6.92 42.69
C GLY A 48 -12.82 -7.37 44.11
N GLY A 49 -12.12 -6.55 44.83
CA GLY A 49 -12.00 -6.63 46.29
C GLY A 49 -12.14 -5.27 46.91
N THR A 50 -13.32 -4.99 47.50
CA THR A 50 -13.56 -3.84 48.38
C THR A 50 -12.80 -4.08 49.68
N GLY A 51 -11.57 -3.62 49.78
CA GLY A 51 -10.76 -3.80 50.98
C GLY A 51 -9.93 -2.57 51.32
N MET A 52 -9.76 -2.31 52.62
CA MET A 52 -8.96 -1.21 53.17
C MET A 52 -7.56 -1.10 52.48
N LEU A 53 -7.10 0.11 52.28
CA LEU A 53 -5.74 0.43 51.80
C LEU A 53 -4.71 -0.12 52.82
N THR A 54 -4.08 -1.24 52.47
CA THR A 54 -3.01 -1.83 53.29
C THR A 54 -1.65 -1.37 52.74
N PRO A 55 -0.62 -1.23 53.57
CA PRO A 55 0.72 -0.89 53.10
C PRO A 55 1.25 -1.86 52.03
N ALA A 56 0.86 -3.14 52.11
CA ALA A 56 1.21 -4.15 51.12
C ALA A 56 0.63 -3.84 49.71
N ARG A 57 -0.63 -3.37 49.60
CA ARG A 57 -1.27 -2.98 48.34
C ARG A 57 -0.57 -1.78 47.70
N LEU A 58 -0.13 -0.80 48.49
CA LEU A 58 0.64 0.33 48.03
C LEU A 58 1.98 -0.12 47.43
N ILE A 59 2.68 -1.03 48.08
CA ILE A 59 3.96 -1.61 47.60
C ILE A 59 3.72 -2.38 46.28
N CYS A 60 2.67 -3.21 46.22
CA CYS A 60 2.34 -3.94 44.97
C CYS A 60 1.95 -3.00 43.84
N ALA A 61 1.17 -1.96 44.08
CA ALA A 61 0.81 -0.96 43.05
C ALA A 61 2.06 -0.21 42.54
N ALA A 62 2.95 0.19 43.46
CA ALA A 62 4.22 0.82 43.08
C ALA A 62 5.11 -0.13 42.25
N ALA A 63 5.15 -1.41 42.64
CA ALA A 63 5.93 -2.42 41.89
C ALA A 63 5.38 -2.63 40.48
N VAL A 64 4.05 -2.67 40.29
CA VAL A 64 3.42 -2.80 38.95
C VAL A 64 3.72 -1.57 38.08
N ILE A 65 3.59 -0.35 38.62
CA ILE A 65 3.93 0.87 37.89
C ILE A 65 5.39 0.81 37.44
N LEU A 66 6.28 0.33 38.29
CA LEU A 66 7.71 0.23 38.02
C LEU A 66 8.00 -0.84 36.95
N ILE A 67 7.31 -1.99 37.00
CA ILE A 67 7.41 -3.04 35.96
C ILE A 67 6.92 -2.51 34.61
N VAL A 68 5.77 -1.84 34.55
CA VAL A 68 5.23 -1.25 33.32
C VAL A 68 6.18 -0.18 32.76
N TRP A 69 6.73 0.66 33.63
CA TRP A 69 7.71 1.66 33.23
C TRP A 69 8.98 1.02 32.64
N LEU A 70 9.47 -0.09 33.22
CA LEU A 70 10.60 -0.85 32.70
C LEU A 70 10.31 -1.50 31.35
N LEU A 71 9.13 -2.11 31.20
CA LEU A 71 8.71 -2.69 29.92
C LEU A 71 8.64 -1.62 28.82
N CYS A 72 8.05 -0.46 29.13
CA CYS A 72 8.04 0.69 28.22
C CYS A 72 9.46 1.17 27.90
N SER A 73 10.33 1.25 28.90
CA SER A 73 11.75 1.65 28.72
C SER A 73 12.52 0.65 27.84
N LEU A 74 12.27 -0.64 28.01
CA LEU A 74 12.82 -1.71 27.18
C LEU A 74 12.31 -1.63 25.75
N ALA A 75 10.99 -1.45 25.56
CA ALA A 75 10.38 -1.29 24.25
C ALA A 75 10.95 -0.07 23.50
N ILE A 76 11.10 1.07 24.19
CA ILE A 76 11.70 2.29 23.64
C ILE A 76 13.18 2.05 23.27
N TRP A 77 13.91 1.31 24.09
CA TRP A 77 15.31 0.97 23.82
C TRP A 77 15.44 0.08 22.59
N LEU A 78 14.63 -0.98 22.47
CA LEU A 78 14.55 -1.84 21.29
C LEU A 78 14.19 -1.04 20.03
N LEU A 79 13.18 -0.19 20.12
CA LEU A 79 12.77 0.67 19.00
C LEU A 79 13.91 1.61 18.56
N SER A 80 14.65 2.18 19.53
CA SER A 80 15.78 3.07 19.23
C SER A 80 16.97 2.34 18.56
N TRP A 81 17.09 1.04 18.74
CA TRP A 81 18.12 0.22 18.11
C TRP A 81 17.84 -0.07 16.63
N PHE A 82 16.56 -0.23 16.27
CA PHE A 82 16.13 -0.46 14.87
C PHE A 82 16.15 0.80 13.99
N VAL A 83 16.30 1.99 14.58
CA VAL A 83 16.22 3.24 13.83
C VAL A 83 17.55 3.63 13.23
N THR A 84 17.61 3.56 11.90
CA THR A 84 18.71 4.12 11.10
C THR A 84 18.74 5.65 11.14
N LYS A 85 19.92 6.25 10.93
CA LYS A 85 20.27 7.67 11.08
C LYS A 85 19.48 8.70 10.22
N ASN A 86 18.43 8.32 9.50
CA ASN A 86 17.67 9.19 8.61
C ASN A 86 16.80 10.21 9.39
N ARG A 87 16.76 11.45 8.92
CA ARG A 87 16.05 12.59 9.53
C ARG A 87 14.53 12.31 9.73
N ASN A 88 13.87 11.68 8.77
CA ASN A 88 12.46 11.33 8.86
C ASN A 88 12.19 10.23 9.91
N SER A 89 13.11 9.29 10.08
CA SER A 89 13.00 8.22 11.07
C SER A 89 13.03 8.74 12.51
N ARG A 90 13.76 9.83 12.78
CA ARG A 90 13.82 10.42 14.13
C ARG A 90 12.49 11.02 14.59
N SER A 91 11.77 11.70 13.70
CA SER A 91 10.47 12.28 14.03
C SER A 91 9.41 11.19 14.27
N MET A 92 9.40 10.13 13.44
CA MET A 92 8.52 8.98 13.63
C MET A 92 8.78 8.28 14.97
N VAL A 93 10.04 8.06 15.32
CA VAL A 93 10.40 7.46 16.62
C VAL A 93 9.92 8.31 17.80
N GLY A 94 10.03 9.63 17.71
CA GLY A 94 9.49 10.53 18.73
C GLY A 94 7.99 10.30 18.98
N LEU A 95 7.20 10.13 17.92
CA LEU A 95 5.78 9.83 18.01
C LEU A 95 5.52 8.46 18.65
N PHE A 96 6.21 7.40 18.21
CA PHE A 96 6.06 6.06 18.80
C PHE A 96 6.49 6.01 20.26
N VAL A 97 7.55 6.70 20.63
CA VAL A 97 7.99 6.82 22.03
C VAL A 97 6.93 7.49 22.89
N SER A 98 6.30 8.57 22.39
CA SER A 98 5.22 9.26 23.10
C SER A 98 3.99 8.35 23.24
N LEU A 99 3.64 7.61 22.18
CA LEU A 99 2.53 6.65 22.21
C LEU A 99 2.77 5.52 23.22
N ILE A 100 3.98 4.91 23.22
CA ILE A 100 4.35 3.86 24.19
C ILE A 100 4.25 4.37 25.62
N LYS A 101 4.74 5.58 25.89
CA LYS A 101 4.65 6.19 27.23
C LYS A 101 3.21 6.44 27.64
N PHE A 102 2.37 6.95 26.71
CA PHE A 102 0.96 7.22 26.97
C PHE A 102 0.18 5.93 27.27
N LEU A 103 0.36 4.89 26.44
CA LEU A 103 -0.25 3.59 26.64
C LEU A 103 0.24 2.94 27.93
N GLY A 104 1.54 3.02 28.21
CA GLY A 104 2.11 2.53 29.48
C GLY A 104 1.54 3.22 30.71
N PHE A 105 1.31 4.54 30.63
CA PHE A 105 0.66 5.29 31.70
C PHE A 105 -0.77 4.82 31.94
N ILE A 106 -1.57 4.60 30.87
CA ILE A 106 -2.94 4.09 31.00
C ILE A 106 -2.95 2.68 31.58
N VAL A 107 -2.17 1.75 31.01
CA VAL A 107 -2.11 0.35 31.48
C VAL A 107 -1.62 0.26 32.91
N GLY A 108 -0.51 0.93 33.22
CA GLY A 108 0.04 0.96 34.57
C GLY A 108 -0.90 1.59 35.60
N GLY A 109 -1.57 2.69 35.23
CA GLY A 109 -2.56 3.36 36.08
C GLY A 109 -3.78 2.51 36.36
N VAL A 110 -4.38 1.91 35.32
CA VAL A 110 -5.55 1.03 35.49
C VAL A 110 -5.21 -0.19 36.36
N TRP A 111 -4.04 -0.81 36.09
CA TRP A 111 -3.62 -1.97 36.89
C TRP A 111 -3.33 -1.61 38.35
N ALA A 112 -2.67 -0.48 38.60
CA ALA A 112 -2.45 0.00 39.97
C ALA A 112 -3.72 0.32 40.69
N LEU A 113 -4.73 0.93 40.03
CA LEU A 113 -6.06 1.18 40.60
C LEU A 113 -6.78 -0.14 41.00
N GLY A 114 -6.66 -1.19 40.18
CA GLY A 114 -7.18 -2.52 40.49
C GLY A 114 -6.58 -3.09 41.76
N ILE A 115 -5.26 -2.98 41.93
CA ILE A 115 -4.57 -3.43 43.17
C ILE A 115 -5.02 -2.65 44.39
N LEU A 116 -5.32 -1.38 44.24
CA LEU A 116 -5.83 -0.52 45.31
C LEU A 116 -7.30 -0.80 45.64
N GLY A 117 -7.96 -1.76 44.96
CA GLY A 117 -9.32 -2.18 45.21
C GLY A 117 -10.40 -1.35 44.51
N VAL A 118 -10.02 -0.55 43.53
CA VAL A 118 -10.98 0.19 42.68
C VAL A 118 -11.70 -0.78 41.75
N ASN A 119 -13.02 -0.68 41.68
CA ASN A 119 -13.80 -1.48 40.73
C ASN A 119 -13.48 -1.05 39.29
N LEU A 120 -12.79 -1.92 38.54
CA LEU A 120 -12.37 -1.67 37.19
C LEU A 120 -13.47 -1.85 36.14
N ALA A 121 -14.63 -2.42 36.50
CA ALA A 121 -15.69 -2.71 35.52
C ALA A 121 -16.16 -1.45 34.78
N GLY A 122 -16.36 -0.34 35.48
CA GLY A 122 -16.71 0.95 34.89
C GLY A 122 -15.58 1.54 34.00
N ILE A 123 -14.32 1.35 34.42
CA ILE A 123 -13.17 1.79 33.66
C ILE A 123 -13.05 0.98 32.36
N PHE A 124 -13.17 -0.36 32.42
CA PHE A 124 -13.14 -1.19 31.23
C PHE A 124 -14.31 -0.91 30.26
N ALA A 125 -15.51 -0.65 30.80
CA ALA A 125 -16.66 -0.25 29.99
C ALA A 125 -16.39 1.06 29.23
N SER A 126 -15.86 2.06 29.93
CA SER A 126 -15.50 3.35 29.28
C SER A 126 -14.33 3.23 28.27
N LEU A 127 -13.32 2.44 28.59
CA LEU A 127 -12.22 2.14 27.66
C LEU A 127 -12.72 1.36 26.44
N GLY A 128 -13.71 0.46 26.60
CA GLY A 128 -14.37 -0.24 25.51
C GLY A 128 -15.03 0.73 24.52
N ILE A 129 -15.80 1.69 25.00
CA ILE A 129 -16.41 2.73 24.17
C ILE A 129 -15.35 3.60 23.52
N ALA A 130 -14.33 4.04 24.26
CA ALA A 130 -13.23 4.82 23.70
C ALA A 130 -12.47 4.06 22.60
N SER A 131 -12.25 2.76 22.78
CA SER A 131 -11.57 1.92 21.77
C SER A 131 -12.39 1.76 20.49
N LEU A 132 -13.74 1.71 20.59
CA LEU A 132 -14.61 1.71 19.39
C LEU A 132 -14.49 3.03 18.61
N ILE A 133 -14.48 4.16 19.30
CA ILE A 133 -14.34 5.48 18.65
C ILE A 133 -12.99 5.58 17.94
N ILE A 134 -11.91 5.17 18.62
CA ILE A 134 -10.56 5.14 18.03
C ILE A 134 -10.51 4.17 16.84
N GLY A 135 -11.15 2.99 16.97
CA GLY A 135 -11.22 1.99 15.92
C GLY A 135 -11.90 2.52 14.65
N PHE A 136 -13.06 3.16 14.78
CA PHE A 136 -13.74 3.81 13.67
C PHE A 136 -12.90 4.95 13.06
N GLY A 137 -12.21 5.74 13.90
CA GLY A 137 -11.31 6.80 13.43
C GLY A 137 -10.08 6.27 12.69
N ALA A 138 -9.63 5.05 13.01
CA ALA A 138 -8.46 4.41 12.38
C ALA A 138 -8.82 3.42 11.26
N GLN A 139 -10.10 3.18 10.99
CA GLN A 139 -10.58 2.15 10.06
C GLN A 139 -9.94 2.27 8.68
N SER A 140 -9.92 3.47 8.09
CA SER A 140 -9.33 3.70 6.76
C SER A 140 -7.83 3.41 6.71
N LEU A 141 -7.10 3.69 7.80
CA LEU A 141 -5.66 3.40 7.88
C LEU A 141 -5.39 1.90 7.89
N ILE A 142 -6.24 1.14 8.58
CA ILE A 142 -6.16 -0.33 8.63
C ILE A 142 -6.53 -0.92 7.27
N GLU A 143 -7.60 -0.43 6.65
CA GLU A 143 -8.03 -0.84 5.30
C GLU A 143 -6.93 -0.60 4.28
N ASP A 144 -6.31 0.59 4.27
CA ASP A 144 -5.18 0.92 3.40
C ASP A 144 -4.01 -0.06 3.58
N ALA A 145 -3.65 -0.36 4.84
CA ALA A 145 -2.52 -1.23 5.14
C ALA A 145 -2.80 -2.68 4.73
N VAL A 146 -3.99 -3.19 5.02
CA VAL A 146 -4.41 -4.54 4.64
C VAL A 146 -4.46 -4.68 3.11
N THR A 147 -5.07 -3.72 2.41
CA THR A 147 -5.12 -3.71 0.94
C THR A 147 -3.72 -3.65 0.34
N GLY A 148 -2.82 -2.81 0.88
CA GLY A 148 -1.43 -2.73 0.42
C GLY A 148 -0.68 -4.06 0.54
N ILE A 149 -0.92 -4.82 1.61
CA ILE A 149 -0.36 -6.16 1.80
C ILE A 149 -0.93 -7.13 0.75
N PHE A 150 -2.24 -7.13 0.51
CA PHE A 150 -2.88 -8.01 -0.48
C PHE A 150 -2.43 -7.69 -1.91
N ILE A 151 -2.27 -6.42 -2.28
CA ILE A 151 -1.72 -6.01 -3.59
C ILE A 151 -0.39 -6.71 -3.85
N ILE A 152 0.49 -6.76 -2.84
CA ILE A 152 1.82 -7.38 -2.96
C ILE A 152 1.71 -8.91 -2.99
N ILE A 153 0.92 -9.52 -2.09
CA ILE A 153 0.79 -10.98 -1.99
C ILE A 153 0.13 -11.58 -3.23
N GLU A 154 -0.93 -10.94 -3.72
CA GLU A 154 -1.66 -11.40 -4.92
C GLU A 154 -0.95 -11.01 -6.22
N GLY A 155 0.06 -10.13 -6.16
CA GLY A 155 0.77 -9.65 -7.35
C GLY A 155 -0.17 -8.95 -8.33
N GLN A 156 -1.11 -8.14 -7.84
CA GLN A 156 -2.04 -7.41 -8.69
C GLN A 156 -1.29 -6.50 -9.66
N TYR A 157 -0.28 -5.81 -9.16
CA TYR A 157 0.71 -5.05 -9.92
C TYR A 157 2.02 -4.93 -9.12
N HIS A 158 3.11 -4.60 -9.79
CA HIS A 158 4.44 -4.42 -9.23
C HIS A 158 4.97 -3.00 -9.49
N VAL A 159 6.02 -2.63 -8.79
CA VAL A 159 6.77 -1.41 -9.12
C VAL A 159 7.38 -1.57 -10.51
N GLY A 160 7.13 -0.60 -11.39
CA GLY A 160 7.49 -0.64 -12.80
C GLY A 160 6.31 -0.95 -13.74
N ASP A 161 5.23 -1.55 -13.25
CA ASP A 161 4.04 -1.82 -14.08
C ASP A 161 3.33 -0.51 -14.47
N ILE A 162 2.78 -0.49 -15.67
CA ILE A 162 1.91 0.58 -16.16
C ILE A 162 0.46 0.19 -15.85
N ILE A 163 -0.19 1.03 -15.06
CA ILE A 163 -1.59 0.84 -14.68
C ILE A 163 -2.44 2.05 -15.09
N VAL A 164 -3.73 1.81 -15.27
CA VAL A 164 -4.73 2.86 -15.47
C VAL A 164 -5.69 2.84 -14.30
N LEU A 165 -5.81 3.98 -13.61
CA LEU A 165 -6.68 4.17 -12.46
C LEU A 165 -7.46 5.48 -12.63
N ASP A 166 -8.80 5.40 -12.71
CA ASP A 166 -9.67 6.56 -12.92
C ASP A 166 -9.25 7.42 -14.14
N GLY A 167 -8.88 6.76 -15.25
CA GLY A 167 -8.40 7.44 -16.45
C GLY A 167 -6.95 7.94 -16.39
N PHE A 168 -6.30 7.90 -15.22
CA PHE A 168 -4.89 8.25 -15.08
C PHE A 168 -4.03 7.05 -15.41
N ARG A 169 -3.29 7.12 -16.53
CA ARG A 169 -2.33 6.11 -16.97
C ARG A 169 -0.92 6.50 -16.52
N GLY A 170 -0.23 5.61 -15.82
CA GLY A 170 1.13 5.87 -15.40
C GLY A 170 1.84 4.62 -14.89
N THR A 171 3.14 4.76 -14.67
CA THR A 171 4.01 3.70 -14.12
C THR A 171 3.98 3.74 -12.60
N VAL A 172 3.82 2.59 -11.96
CA VAL A 172 3.91 2.44 -10.50
C VAL A 172 5.36 2.67 -10.07
N THR A 173 5.59 3.76 -9.35
CA THR A 173 6.94 4.12 -8.86
C THR A 173 7.20 3.61 -7.45
N LYS A 174 6.15 3.46 -6.65
CA LYS A 174 6.27 2.99 -5.27
C LYS A 174 4.96 2.37 -4.79
N ILE A 175 5.07 1.26 -4.08
CA ILE A 175 3.98 0.65 -3.29
C ILE A 175 4.38 0.79 -1.83
N GLY A 176 3.61 1.57 -1.07
CA GLY A 176 3.79 1.76 0.37
C GLY A 176 2.75 0.98 1.17
N ILE A 177 2.88 1.00 2.50
CA ILE A 177 1.91 0.35 3.40
C ILE A 177 0.51 0.93 3.22
N ARG A 178 0.42 2.25 3.04
CA ARG A 178 -0.85 2.97 2.95
C ARG A 178 -1.18 3.49 1.56
N THR A 179 -0.16 3.85 0.76
CA THR A 179 -0.34 4.56 -0.51
C THR A 179 0.50 3.95 -1.61
N THR A 180 -0.04 3.96 -2.82
CA THR A 180 0.68 3.69 -4.07
C THR A 180 0.92 4.99 -4.82
N CYS A 181 2.13 5.16 -5.39
CA CYS A 181 2.51 6.30 -6.22
C CYS A 181 2.58 5.86 -7.68
N ILE A 182 1.93 6.61 -8.57
CA ILE A 182 1.85 6.35 -10.02
C ILE A 182 2.34 7.60 -10.73
N GLN A 183 3.28 7.47 -11.66
CA GLN A 183 3.83 8.59 -12.44
C GLN A 183 3.44 8.47 -13.91
N ASP A 184 2.88 9.54 -14.48
CA ASP A 184 2.57 9.60 -15.90
C ASP A 184 3.79 9.94 -16.77
N GLY A 185 3.62 9.89 -18.10
CA GLY A 185 4.68 10.24 -19.05
C GLY A 185 5.07 11.73 -19.08
N ALA A 186 4.28 12.61 -18.45
CA ALA A 186 4.57 14.03 -18.29
C ALA A 186 5.33 14.34 -16.99
N GLY A 187 5.53 13.32 -16.13
CA GLY A 187 6.22 13.46 -14.85
C GLY A 187 5.30 13.78 -13.67
N ASN A 188 3.98 13.86 -13.87
CA ASN A 188 3.03 14.04 -12.76
C ASN A 188 2.95 12.79 -11.92
N VAL A 189 2.91 12.94 -10.59
CA VAL A 189 2.80 11.83 -9.65
C VAL A 189 1.42 11.87 -8.99
N LYS A 190 0.61 10.83 -9.23
CA LYS A 190 -0.65 10.58 -8.51
C LYS A 190 -0.35 9.71 -7.30
N ILE A 191 -0.69 10.17 -6.11
CA ILE A 191 -0.59 9.42 -4.86
C ILE A 191 -2.00 9.00 -4.47
N VAL A 192 -2.22 7.70 -4.35
CA VAL A 192 -3.54 7.12 -4.08
C VAL A 192 -3.46 6.23 -2.86
N ASN A 193 -4.47 6.28 -1.99
CA ASN A 193 -4.56 5.32 -0.89
C ASN A 193 -4.81 3.92 -1.46
N ASN A 194 -4.23 2.91 -0.85
CA ASN A 194 -4.36 1.54 -1.34
C ASN A 194 -5.82 1.06 -1.35
N SER A 195 -6.62 1.46 -0.36
CA SER A 195 -8.04 1.11 -0.27
C SER A 195 -8.91 1.75 -1.37
N ASP A 196 -8.45 2.84 -2.00
CA ASP A 196 -9.14 3.50 -3.09
C ASP A 196 -8.84 2.83 -4.45
N ILE A 197 -7.85 1.94 -4.52
CA ILE A 197 -7.48 1.21 -5.75
C ILE A 197 -8.40 -0.01 -5.90
N ARG A 198 -9.65 0.22 -6.30
CA ARG A 198 -10.65 -0.86 -6.44
C ARG A 198 -10.80 -1.36 -7.88
N ASN A 199 -10.77 -0.45 -8.85
CA ASN A 199 -10.99 -0.73 -10.26
C ASN A 199 -9.80 -0.20 -11.07
N MET A 200 -8.76 -1.00 -11.18
CA MET A 200 -7.59 -0.65 -11.98
C MET A 200 -7.40 -1.62 -13.14
N GLN A 201 -6.78 -1.14 -14.22
CA GLN A 201 -6.33 -1.97 -15.33
C GLN A 201 -4.82 -2.06 -15.29
N ASN A 202 -4.27 -3.26 -15.15
CA ASN A 202 -2.84 -3.49 -15.33
C ASN A 202 -2.56 -3.76 -16.81
N ARG A 203 -1.80 -2.84 -17.44
CA ARG A 203 -1.47 -2.90 -18.87
C ARG A 203 -0.17 -3.66 -19.14
N SER A 204 0.65 -3.91 -18.10
CA SER A 204 1.94 -4.58 -18.24
C SER A 204 1.89 -6.09 -18.14
N LYS A 205 0.76 -6.67 -17.68
CA LYS A 205 0.63 -8.14 -17.55
C LYS A 205 0.63 -8.89 -18.89
N HIS A 206 0.17 -8.23 -19.94
CA HIS A 206 0.07 -8.81 -21.28
C HIS A 206 0.60 -7.81 -22.30
N THR A 207 0.80 -8.30 -23.51
CA THR A 207 1.16 -7.45 -24.66
C THR A 207 0.03 -6.48 -24.98
N SER A 208 0.39 -5.27 -25.36
CA SER A 208 -0.56 -4.26 -25.83
C SER A 208 -0.61 -4.25 -27.35
N LEU A 209 -1.76 -3.85 -27.89
CA LEU A 209 -1.98 -3.74 -29.32
C LEU A 209 -1.84 -2.28 -29.76
N ALA A 210 -0.83 -1.99 -30.57
CA ALA A 210 -0.80 -0.77 -31.37
C ALA A 210 -1.81 -0.94 -32.52
N VAL A 211 -2.80 -0.05 -32.60
CA VAL A 211 -3.90 -0.14 -33.58
C VAL A 211 -3.73 0.98 -34.60
N CYS A 212 -3.78 0.65 -35.89
CA CYS A 212 -3.85 1.61 -36.98
C CYS A 212 -5.18 1.38 -37.72
N ASP A 213 -6.03 2.39 -37.75
CA ASP A 213 -7.24 2.42 -38.56
C ASP A 213 -6.89 3.16 -39.87
N LEU A 214 -6.54 2.36 -40.89
CA LEU A 214 -6.14 2.86 -42.19
C LEU A 214 -7.37 3.16 -43.04
N CYS A 215 -7.56 4.40 -43.41
CA CYS A 215 -8.63 4.86 -44.30
C CYS A 215 -8.19 4.76 -45.76
N ILE A 216 -8.95 4.03 -46.60
CA ILE A 216 -8.73 3.94 -48.04
C ILE A 216 -9.97 4.43 -48.79
N SER A 217 -9.77 4.85 -50.06
CA SER A 217 -10.87 5.26 -50.94
C SER A 217 -11.84 4.09 -51.20
N TYR A 218 -13.12 4.39 -51.41
CA TYR A 218 -14.12 3.42 -51.86
C TYR A 218 -13.80 2.84 -53.25
N ASP A 219 -13.05 3.59 -54.08
CA ASP A 219 -12.62 3.13 -55.40
C ASP A 219 -11.42 2.22 -55.37
N ALA A 220 -10.77 2.04 -54.21
CA ALA A 220 -9.64 1.17 -54.04
C ALA A 220 -10.01 -0.30 -54.10
N ASP A 221 -9.27 -1.13 -54.85
CA ASP A 221 -9.41 -2.57 -54.80
C ASP A 221 -8.88 -3.15 -53.47
N ILE A 222 -9.81 -3.54 -52.59
CA ILE A 222 -9.49 -4.10 -51.27
C ILE A 222 -8.57 -5.31 -51.40
N ARG A 223 -8.73 -6.18 -52.41
CA ARG A 223 -7.92 -7.40 -52.58
C ARG A 223 -6.45 -7.01 -52.94
N TYR A 224 -6.29 -5.96 -53.70
CA TYR A 224 -4.96 -5.42 -53.98
C TYR A 224 -4.32 -4.87 -52.69
N VAL A 225 -5.06 -4.09 -51.92
CA VAL A 225 -4.57 -3.55 -50.65
C VAL A 225 -4.19 -4.66 -49.66
N GLU A 226 -5.03 -5.68 -49.52
CA GLU A 226 -4.74 -6.84 -48.67
C GLU A 226 -3.44 -7.58 -49.08
N LYS A 227 -3.22 -7.72 -50.37
CA LYS A 227 -1.98 -8.30 -50.92
C LYS A 227 -0.77 -7.45 -50.53
N VAL A 228 -0.83 -6.15 -50.77
CA VAL A 228 0.25 -5.20 -50.42
C VAL A 228 0.55 -5.22 -48.92
N LEU A 229 -0.50 -5.22 -48.08
CA LEU A 229 -0.33 -5.33 -46.62
C LEU A 229 0.41 -6.60 -46.21
N LYS A 230 -0.01 -7.76 -46.79
CA LYS A 230 0.61 -9.06 -46.53
C LYS A 230 2.10 -9.10 -46.91
N ASP A 231 2.47 -8.46 -48.02
CA ASP A 231 3.85 -8.39 -48.49
C ASP A 231 4.71 -7.38 -47.69
N THR A 232 4.07 -6.38 -47.08
CA THR A 232 4.73 -5.28 -46.32
C THR A 232 4.95 -5.62 -44.86
N PHE A 233 4.05 -6.33 -44.22
CA PHE A 233 4.14 -6.62 -42.78
C PHE A 233 5.43 -7.31 -42.33
N PRO A 234 5.95 -8.35 -43.04
CA PRO A 234 7.23 -8.94 -42.68
C PRO A 234 8.40 -7.96 -42.75
N LYS A 235 8.37 -7.03 -43.72
CA LYS A 235 9.39 -6.00 -43.90
C LYS A 235 9.38 -5.02 -42.73
N ILE A 236 8.19 -4.60 -42.29
CA ILE A 236 8.02 -3.73 -41.14
C ILE A 236 8.55 -4.41 -39.88
N HIS A 237 8.21 -5.69 -39.66
CA HIS A 237 8.69 -6.43 -38.48
C HIS A 237 10.23 -6.56 -38.53
N THR A 238 10.84 -6.86 -39.67
CA THR A 238 12.29 -6.95 -39.77
C THR A 238 12.96 -5.60 -39.48
N LYS A 239 12.36 -4.49 -39.94
CA LYS A 239 12.88 -3.13 -39.73
C LYS A 239 12.76 -2.64 -38.30
N TYR A 240 11.74 -3.09 -37.56
CA TYR A 240 11.38 -2.66 -36.21
C TYR A 240 11.23 -3.83 -35.26
N SER A 241 12.14 -4.82 -35.34
CA SER A 241 12.10 -6.03 -34.51
C SER A 241 12.17 -5.75 -32.99
N ASP A 242 12.80 -4.65 -32.59
CA ASP A 242 12.91 -4.24 -31.20
C ASP A 242 11.62 -3.59 -30.65
N LEU A 243 10.73 -3.17 -31.57
CA LEU A 243 9.50 -2.44 -31.24
C LEU A 243 8.26 -3.34 -31.32
N PHE A 244 8.13 -4.11 -32.41
CA PHE A 244 7.02 -4.99 -32.66
C PHE A 244 7.39 -6.42 -32.30
N LEU A 245 6.65 -7.00 -31.34
CA LEU A 245 6.88 -8.39 -30.89
C LEU A 245 6.57 -9.43 -31.96
N THR A 246 5.59 -9.13 -32.83
CA THR A 246 5.19 -9.93 -33.96
C THR A 246 5.01 -9.02 -35.19
N ALA A 247 4.97 -9.63 -36.38
CA ALA A 247 4.62 -8.89 -37.58
C ALA A 247 3.20 -8.29 -37.45
N PRO A 248 2.97 -7.04 -37.93
CA PRO A 248 1.64 -6.48 -37.97
C PRO A 248 0.63 -7.42 -38.63
N ARG A 249 -0.64 -7.31 -38.23
CA ARG A 249 -1.72 -8.17 -38.74
C ARG A 249 -2.90 -7.31 -39.19
N TYR A 250 -3.46 -7.68 -40.31
CA TYR A 250 -4.72 -7.14 -40.80
C TYR A 250 -5.88 -7.89 -40.17
N LEU A 251 -6.80 -7.19 -39.52
CA LEU A 251 -7.96 -7.80 -38.88
C LEU A 251 -9.20 -7.80 -39.79
N GLY A 252 -9.24 -6.92 -40.77
CA GLY A 252 -10.37 -6.78 -41.70
C GLY A 252 -10.83 -5.34 -41.86
N VAL A 253 -11.94 -5.17 -42.57
CA VAL A 253 -12.67 -3.91 -42.67
C VAL A 253 -13.36 -3.66 -41.35
N GLU A 254 -13.01 -2.59 -40.67
CA GLU A 254 -13.59 -2.20 -39.38
C GLU A 254 -14.91 -1.46 -39.55
N THR A 255 -14.92 -0.51 -40.51
CA THR A 255 -16.09 0.35 -40.74
C THR A 255 -16.14 0.82 -42.20
N LEU A 256 -17.33 0.91 -42.73
CA LEU A 256 -17.63 1.65 -43.97
C LEU A 256 -18.03 3.07 -43.56
N GLY A 257 -17.08 3.99 -43.56
CA GLY A 257 -17.28 5.38 -43.12
C GLY A 257 -17.85 6.28 -44.20
N ASP A 258 -18.16 7.53 -43.84
CA ASP A 258 -18.80 8.50 -44.73
C ASP A 258 -17.98 8.81 -45.99
N SER A 259 -16.64 8.75 -45.91
CA SER A 259 -15.75 9.12 -47.01
C SER A 259 -14.66 8.10 -47.26
N SER A 260 -14.63 6.99 -46.52
CA SER A 260 -13.51 6.00 -46.60
C SER A 260 -13.95 4.63 -46.10
N VAL A 261 -13.28 3.60 -46.58
CA VAL A 261 -13.30 2.27 -45.99
C VAL A 261 -12.16 2.19 -44.97
N VAL A 262 -12.47 1.87 -43.71
CA VAL A 262 -11.52 1.81 -42.60
C VAL A 262 -11.04 0.37 -42.43
N LEU A 263 -9.74 0.16 -42.60
CA LEU A 263 -9.08 -1.13 -42.42
C LEU A 263 -8.35 -1.16 -41.07
N ARG A 264 -8.63 -2.16 -40.23
CA ARG A 264 -7.97 -2.29 -38.94
C ARG A 264 -6.72 -3.15 -39.03
N ILE A 265 -5.59 -2.55 -38.66
CA ILE A 265 -4.29 -3.17 -38.61
C ILE A 265 -3.76 -3.07 -37.18
N VAL A 266 -3.20 -4.16 -36.67
CA VAL A 266 -2.69 -4.21 -35.30
C VAL A 266 -1.27 -4.77 -35.27
N ALA A 267 -0.50 -4.35 -34.28
CA ALA A 267 0.80 -4.90 -33.98
C ALA A 267 0.97 -5.10 -32.48
N ASP A 268 1.53 -6.24 -32.08
CA ASP A 268 1.81 -6.53 -30.68
C ASP A 268 3.05 -5.75 -30.23
N VAL A 269 2.92 -5.03 -29.13
CA VAL A 269 3.99 -4.22 -28.54
C VAL A 269 4.01 -4.40 -27.01
N THR A 270 5.13 -4.09 -26.38
CA THR A 270 5.13 -3.91 -24.92
C THR A 270 4.39 -2.64 -24.57
N GLU A 271 3.76 -2.59 -23.39
CA GLU A 271 3.00 -1.39 -22.98
C GLU A 271 3.89 -0.15 -22.88
N GLU A 272 5.16 -0.30 -22.54
CA GLU A 272 6.15 0.78 -22.53
C GLU A 272 6.30 1.41 -23.93
N ASN A 273 6.30 0.58 -24.97
CA ASN A 273 6.45 0.98 -26.35
C ASN A 273 5.13 1.29 -27.07
N PHE A 274 4.00 1.23 -26.37
CA PHE A 274 2.68 1.40 -26.97
C PHE A 274 2.55 2.65 -27.86
N PHE A 275 2.90 3.82 -27.33
CA PHE A 275 2.77 5.06 -28.10
C PHE A 275 3.76 5.16 -29.26
N VAL A 276 4.96 4.63 -29.08
CA VAL A 276 5.97 4.61 -30.13
C VAL A 276 5.54 3.64 -31.24
N GLY A 277 5.06 2.46 -30.87
CA GLY A 277 4.54 1.46 -31.78
C GLY A 277 3.35 1.96 -32.58
N TYR A 278 2.37 2.57 -31.90
CA TYR A 278 1.20 3.20 -32.53
C TYR A 278 1.60 4.24 -33.61
N ARG A 279 2.49 5.18 -33.27
CA ARG A 279 2.93 6.22 -34.21
C ARG A 279 3.76 5.66 -35.35
N THR A 280 4.60 4.68 -35.07
CA THR A 280 5.42 4.00 -36.07
C THR A 280 4.56 3.21 -37.04
N LEU A 281 3.57 2.47 -36.54
CA LEU A 281 2.64 1.70 -37.38
C LEU A 281 1.89 2.64 -38.34
N ASN A 282 1.29 3.72 -37.79
CA ASN A 282 0.60 4.72 -38.64
C ASN A 282 1.52 5.32 -39.71
N ARG A 283 2.77 5.64 -39.36
CA ARG A 283 3.76 6.16 -40.31
C ARG A 283 4.07 5.16 -41.43
N GLU A 284 4.33 3.90 -41.06
CA GLU A 284 4.68 2.88 -42.06
C GLU A 284 3.49 2.55 -42.97
N MET A 285 2.24 2.58 -42.43
CA MET A 285 1.03 2.44 -43.27
C MET A 285 0.89 3.58 -44.27
N LYS A 286 1.13 4.82 -43.84
CA LYS A 286 1.11 5.97 -44.78
C LYS A 286 2.17 5.84 -45.87
N LEU A 287 3.40 5.48 -45.53
CA LEU A 287 4.48 5.29 -46.51
C LEU A 287 4.17 4.15 -47.50
N MET A 288 3.61 3.06 -47.02
CA MET A 288 3.17 1.95 -47.84
C MET A 288 2.09 2.39 -48.85
N CYS A 289 1.11 3.17 -48.40
CA CYS A 289 0.07 3.70 -49.28
C CYS A 289 0.66 4.58 -50.39
N ASP A 290 1.61 5.46 -50.05
CA ASP A 290 2.27 6.33 -51.00
C ASP A 290 3.09 5.54 -52.03
N GLU A 291 3.83 4.50 -51.55
CA GLU A 291 4.64 3.65 -52.41
C GLU A 291 3.84 2.83 -53.42
N HIS A 292 2.64 2.39 -53.04
CA HIS A 292 1.81 1.51 -53.87
C HIS A 292 0.61 2.22 -54.52
N GLY A 293 0.56 3.57 -54.46
CA GLY A 293 -0.51 4.34 -55.04
C GLY A 293 -1.90 4.09 -54.46
N ILE A 294 -1.97 3.70 -53.18
CA ILE A 294 -3.22 3.51 -52.45
C ILE A 294 -3.65 4.88 -51.93
N GLU A 295 -4.82 5.34 -52.39
CA GLU A 295 -5.34 6.65 -52.00
C GLU A 295 -5.92 6.63 -50.58
N ILE A 296 -5.45 7.57 -49.75
CA ILE A 296 -6.08 7.92 -48.46
C ILE A 296 -6.96 9.13 -48.74
N PRO A 297 -8.29 8.98 -48.75
CA PRO A 297 -9.19 10.01 -49.21
C PRO A 297 -9.28 11.17 -48.20
N PHE A 298 -9.45 12.38 -48.73
CA PHE A 298 -9.94 13.51 -47.96
C PHE A 298 -11.44 13.36 -47.73
N ASN A 299 -11.99 14.13 -46.79
CA ASN A 299 -13.43 14.17 -46.61
C ASN A 299 -14.15 14.54 -47.88
N GLN A 300 -15.09 13.70 -48.34
CA GLN A 300 -15.89 13.89 -49.55
C GLN A 300 -17.20 14.60 -49.19
N LEU A 301 -17.59 15.58 -50.01
CA LEU A 301 -18.90 16.25 -49.89
C LEU A 301 -19.62 16.20 -51.23
N VAL A 302 -20.77 15.55 -51.26
CA VAL A 302 -21.64 15.53 -52.45
C VAL A 302 -22.60 16.71 -52.35
N ILE A 303 -22.51 17.65 -53.29
CA ILE A 303 -23.38 18.82 -53.35
C ILE A 303 -24.43 18.59 -54.45
N HIS A 304 -25.71 18.52 -54.11
CA HIS A 304 -26.80 18.51 -55.06
C HIS A 304 -27.31 19.94 -55.24
N GLN A 305 -27.12 20.48 -56.45
CA GLN A 305 -27.75 21.75 -56.83
C GLN A 305 -29.23 21.51 -57.17
N ALA A 306 -30.13 22.15 -56.45
CA ALA A 306 -31.56 22.16 -56.84
C ALA A 306 -31.70 22.87 -58.20
N GLN A 307 -32.20 22.17 -59.20
CA GLN A 307 -32.62 22.82 -60.44
C GLN A 307 -33.86 23.68 -60.14
N SER A 308 -33.73 25.00 -60.35
CA SER A 308 -34.84 25.97 -60.20
C SER A 308 -35.83 25.88 -61.37
#